data_d6bf7e6c1d9c38620f9da80cf0e167e8
#
_entry.id   d6bf7e6c1d9c38620f9da80cf0e167e8
#
_cell.length_a   1.000
_cell.length_b   1.000
_cell.length_c   1.000
_cell.angle_alpha   90.00
_cell.angle_beta   90.00
_cell.angle_gamma   90.00
#
_symmetry.space_group_name_H-M   'P 1'
#
loop_
_entity.id
_entity.type
_entity.pdbx_description
1 polymer ?
#
loop_
_entity_poly.entity_id
_entity_poly.type
_entity_poly.pdbx_seq_one_letter_code
_entity_poly.pdbx_strand_id
1 'polypeptide(L)'
;MLLPRQYASFFETTVLFIIDKLQTQIDESSEMHDTLYSYLPSESDRARRVVLGEDVMNAVWADMKLTQLPSWISPAPPNWGTAKRGKLSADNWRVICTIHLPITLIRLWGREQGRKQQLLQNFMDLVSAVRIANMHVSSKNQIDAYNTYIFRYIAGLKELYPDESIAPTHHTALHLGDIQSLFGPVHSHTASFYERYINFFHRLNTNKKIGSLFH
;
A
#
# COMPACT_ATOMS: atom_id res chain seq x y z
N MET A 1 4.60 -10.10 -24.08
CA MET A 1 4.25 -8.70 -23.68
C MET A 1 3.24 -8.76 -22.53
N LEU A 2 3.72 -8.89 -21.25
CA LEU A 2 2.94 -9.25 -20.04
C LEU A 2 2.92 -8.12 -18.98
N LEU A 3 3.03 -6.86 -19.39
CA LEU A 3 3.34 -5.73 -18.51
C LEU A 3 2.18 -5.04 -17.76
N PRO A 4 0.91 -5.03 -18.18
CA PRO A 4 -0.10 -4.19 -17.52
C PRO A 4 -0.63 -4.73 -16.18
N ARG A 5 -0.70 -6.04 -15.95
CA ARG A 5 -1.23 -6.64 -14.70
C ARG A 5 -0.32 -6.44 -13.49
N GLN A 6 0.99 -6.33 -13.71
CA GLN A 6 1.97 -6.22 -12.62
C GLN A 6 1.97 -4.85 -11.93
N TYR A 7 1.56 -3.79 -12.59
CA TYR A 7 1.65 -2.42 -12.06
C TYR A 7 0.42 -1.98 -11.26
N ALA A 8 -0.78 -2.42 -11.61
CA ALA A 8 -1.95 -2.28 -10.73
C ALA A 8 -1.72 -3.06 -9.41
N SER A 9 -1.14 -4.25 -9.52
CA SER A 9 -0.65 -5.06 -8.41
C SER A 9 0.47 -4.38 -7.61
N PHE A 10 1.29 -3.51 -8.22
CA PHE A 10 2.40 -2.86 -7.53
C PHE A 10 1.91 -1.95 -6.40
N PHE A 11 0.90 -1.11 -6.64
CA PHE A 11 0.33 -0.27 -5.59
C PHE A 11 -0.36 -1.12 -4.52
N GLU A 12 -1.18 -2.08 -4.93
CA GLU A 12 -1.78 -3.04 -4.02
C GLU A 12 -0.71 -3.76 -3.21
N THR A 13 0.32 -4.29 -3.85
CA THR A 13 1.27 -5.19 -3.20
C THR A 13 2.30 -4.42 -2.37
N THR A 14 2.72 -3.21 -2.78
CA THR A 14 3.70 -2.43 -1.97
C THR A 14 3.04 -1.83 -0.73
N VAL A 15 1.84 -1.31 -0.87
CA VAL A 15 1.07 -0.83 0.29
C VAL A 15 0.55 -2.01 1.11
N LEU A 16 0.11 -3.10 0.48
CA LEU A 16 -0.26 -4.36 1.14
C LEU A 16 0.93 -4.98 1.86
N PHE A 17 2.12 -5.03 1.29
CA PHE A 17 3.30 -5.57 1.95
C PHE A 17 3.64 -4.80 3.23
N ILE A 18 3.55 -3.48 3.19
CA ILE A 18 3.81 -2.66 4.39
C ILE A 18 2.77 -2.92 5.44
N ILE A 19 1.51 -3.06 5.05
CA ILE A 19 0.39 -3.23 5.97
C ILE A 19 0.22 -4.70 6.33
N ASP A 20 0.49 -5.64 5.44
CA ASP A 20 0.56 -7.07 5.75
C ASP A 20 1.66 -7.34 6.80
N LYS A 21 2.82 -6.72 6.66
CA LYS A 21 3.87 -6.77 7.68
C LYS A 21 3.50 -6.01 8.95
N LEU A 22 2.69 -4.98 8.85
CA LEU A 22 2.13 -4.26 9.98
C LEU A 22 0.98 -5.07 10.63
N GLN A 23 0.25 -5.89 9.88
CA GLN A 23 -0.88 -6.72 10.34
C GLN A 23 -0.46 -8.10 10.84
N THR A 24 0.49 -8.77 10.22
CA THR A 24 1.01 -10.08 10.68
C THR A 24 1.51 -10.00 12.12
N GLN A 25 1.98 -8.82 12.54
CA GLN A 25 2.41 -8.58 13.92
C GLN A 25 1.25 -8.37 14.91
N ILE A 26 0.02 -8.11 14.43
CA ILE A 26 -1.17 -8.01 15.29
C ILE A 26 -1.79 -9.41 15.49
N ASP A 27 -1.81 -10.24 14.46
CA ASP A 27 -2.42 -11.59 14.51
C ASP A 27 -1.59 -12.60 15.28
N GLU A 28 -0.25 -12.53 15.23
CA GLU A 28 0.63 -13.41 16.02
C GLU A 28 0.50 -13.20 17.54
N SER A 29 -0.01 -12.05 17.98
CA SER A 29 -0.28 -11.81 19.40
C SER A 29 -1.58 -12.45 19.91
N SER A 30 -2.47 -12.89 19.00
CA SER A 30 -3.82 -13.39 19.32
C SER A 30 -3.98 -14.91 19.29
N GLU A 31 -3.12 -15.67 18.60
CA GLU A 31 -3.35 -17.11 18.36
C GLU A 31 -2.30 -18.08 18.93
N MET A 32 -1.30 -17.63 19.70
CA MET A 32 -0.29 -18.54 20.26
C MET A 32 -0.46 -18.80 21.75
N HIS A 33 -1.54 -19.46 22.10
CA HIS A 33 -1.61 -20.24 23.32
C HIS A 33 -1.39 -21.72 22.95
N ASP A 34 -0.33 -22.30 23.56
CA ASP A 34 0.09 -23.71 23.53
C ASP A 34 0.83 -24.22 22.28
N THR A 35 2.12 -24.25 22.38
CA THR A 35 3.10 -25.34 22.19
C THR A 35 4.44 -24.81 21.66
N LEU A 36 5.45 -25.03 22.42
CA LEU A 36 6.90 -24.94 22.15
C LEU A 36 7.66 -23.83 22.90
N TYR A 37 7.87 -24.08 24.17
CA TYR A 37 8.74 -23.31 25.09
C TYR A 37 10.23 -23.52 24.77
N SER A 38 10.82 -22.96 23.72
CA SER A 38 12.28 -22.85 23.70
C SER A 38 12.93 -21.81 22.77
N TYR A 39 12.15 -21.05 21.98
CA TYR A 39 12.71 -19.99 21.12
C TYR A 39 11.74 -18.80 20.98
N LEU A 40 11.28 -18.25 22.10
CA LEU A 40 10.47 -17.04 22.04
C LEU A 40 11.40 -15.80 22.06
N PRO A 41 11.29 -14.87 21.08
CA PRO A 41 11.94 -13.57 21.16
C PRO A 41 11.54 -12.88 22.46
N SER A 42 12.46 -12.16 23.08
CA SER A 42 12.18 -11.42 24.30
C SER A 42 11.03 -10.41 24.08
N GLU A 43 10.32 -10.07 25.15
CA GLU A 43 9.24 -9.06 25.07
C GLU A 43 9.76 -7.72 24.53
N SER A 44 11.03 -7.40 24.79
CA SER A 44 11.72 -6.24 24.20
C SER A 44 11.95 -6.36 22.69
N ASP A 45 12.16 -7.57 22.16
CA ASP A 45 12.35 -7.80 20.72
C ASP A 45 11.01 -7.78 19.99
N ARG A 46 9.93 -8.24 20.63
CA ARG A 46 8.55 -8.12 20.12
C ARG A 46 8.13 -6.65 20.04
N ALA A 47 8.34 -5.86 21.08
CA ALA A 47 8.03 -4.43 21.11
C ALA A 47 8.82 -3.64 20.05
N ARG A 48 10.03 -4.10 19.68
CA ARG A 48 10.82 -3.49 18.59
C ARG A 48 10.27 -3.78 17.20
N ARG A 49 9.53 -4.86 17.01
CA ARG A 49 8.99 -5.28 15.71
C ARG A 49 7.65 -4.60 15.38
N VAL A 50 6.81 -4.36 16.37
CA VAL A 50 5.50 -3.74 16.16
C VAL A 50 5.63 -2.27 15.76
N VAL A 51 5.22 -1.94 14.55
CA VAL A 51 5.25 -0.56 14.01
C VAL A 51 3.90 0.11 14.16
N LEU A 52 2.80 -0.55 13.75
CA LEU A 52 1.43 -0.07 13.93
C LEU A 52 0.74 -0.92 15.01
N GLY A 53 1.09 -0.70 16.27
CA GLY A 53 0.42 -1.33 17.39
C GLY A 53 -1.04 -0.90 17.53
N GLU A 54 -1.77 -1.57 18.41
CA GLU A 54 -3.20 -1.29 18.66
C GLU A 54 -3.46 0.18 18.97
N ASP A 55 -2.59 0.82 19.76
CA ASP A 55 -2.69 2.24 20.09
C ASP A 55 -2.63 3.14 18.86
N VAL A 56 -1.71 2.85 17.92
CA VAL A 56 -1.58 3.60 16.67
C VAL A 56 -2.78 3.38 15.78
N MET A 57 -3.27 2.13 15.66
CA MET A 57 -4.45 1.82 14.86
C MET A 57 -5.71 2.48 15.42
N ASN A 58 -5.89 2.48 16.73
CA ASN A 58 -7.00 3.19 17.38
C ASN A 58 -6.93 4.70 17.12
N ALA A 59 -5.73 5.29 17.15
CA ALA A 59 -5.54 6.70 16.80
C ALA A 59 -5.86 6.97 15.32
N VAL A 60 -5.46 6.08 14.40
CA VAL A 60 -5.80 6.20 12.97
C VAL A 60 -7.31 6.17 12.76
N TRP A 61 -8.02 5.22 13.36
CA TRP A 61 -9.49 5.14 13.24
C TRP A 61 -10.20 6.36 13.87
N ALA A 62 -9.65 6.91 14.95
CA ALA A 62 -10.18 8.14 15.56
C ALA A 62 -10.00 9.35 14.62
N ASP A 63 -8.80 9.53 14.06
CA ASP A 63 -8.50 10.62 13.13
C ASP A 63 -9.31 10.48 11.83
N MET A 64 -9.52 9.26 11.33
CA MET A 64 -10.36 9.01 10.15
C MET A 64 -11.79 9.51 10.32
N LYS A 65 -12.39 9.37 11.53
CA LYS A 65 -13.73 9.87 11.82
C LYS A 65 -13.81 11.39 11.77
N LEU A 66 -12.71 12.09 12.04
CA LEU A 66 -12.63 13.54 12.04
C LEU A 66 -12.19 14.10 10.68
N THR A 67 -11.62 13.26 9.82
CA THR A 67 -11.09 13.68 8.52
C THR A 67 -12.22 13.87 7.51
N GLN A 68 -12.36 15.09 7.01
CA GLN A 68 -13.29 15.41 5.92
C GLN A 68 -12.57 15.21 4.58
N LEU A 69 -13.08 14.31 3.76
CA LEU A 69 -12.55 14.06 2.42
C LEU A 69 -13.38 14.82 1.38
N PRO A 70 -12.75 15.31 0.28
CA PRO A 70 -13.47 15.83 -0.86
C PRO A 70 -14.43 14.79 -1.45
N SER A 71 -15.56 15.23 -2.02
CA SER A 71 -16.62 14.35 -2.54
C SER A 71 -16.17 13.38 -3.65
N TRP A 72 -15.06 13.68 -4.34
CA TRP A 72 -14.50 12.82 -5.37
C TRP A 72 -13.54 11.74 -4.86
N ILE A 73 -13.25 11.72 -3.56
CA ILE A 73 -12.44 10.68 -2.92
C ILE A 73 -13.36 9.73 -2.17
N SER A 74 -13.37 8.47 -2.60
CA SER A 74 -14.11 7.43 -1.87
C SER A 74 -13.48 7.18 -0.50
N PRO A 75 -14.23 7.25 0.60
CA PRO A 75 -13.67 7.03 1.93
C PRO A 75 -13.20 5.59 2.09
N ALA A 76 -12.08 5.44 2.79
CA ALA A 76 -11.62 4.12 3.20
C ALA A 76 -12.55 3.56 4.29
N PRO A 77 -12.70 2.22 4.37
CA PRO A 77 -13.52 1.59 5.41
C PRO A 77 -13.00 1.91 6.81
N PRO A 78 -13.87 2.24 7.77
CA PRO A 78 -13.45 2.70 9.10
C PRO A 78 -12.78 1.62 9.97
N ASN A 79 -12.94 0.35 9.61
CA ASN A 79 -12.40 -0.81 10.33
C ASN A 79 -11.36 -1.59 9.52
N TRP A 80 -10.67 -0.89 8.61
CA TRP A 80 -9.57 -1.52 7.88
C TRP A 80 -8.48 -1.99 8.86
N GLY A 81 -7.72 -3.01 8.48
CA GLY A 81 -6.73 -3.62 9.35
C GLY A 81 -7.28 -4.64 10.35
N THR A 82 -8.60 -4.87 10.41
CA THR A 82 -9.19 -5.94 11.23
C THR A 82 -9.43 -7.19 10.40
N ALA A 83 -9.29 -8.38 11.00
CA ALA A 83 -9.53 -9.66 10.32
C ALA A 83 -10.95 -9.76 9.72
N LYS A 84 -11.94 -9.12 10.34
CA LYS A 84 -13.34 -9.11 9.88
C LYS A 84 -13.56 -8.33 8.59
N ARG A 85 -12.64 -7.41 8.22
CA ARG A 85 -12.85 -6.52 7.07
C ARG A 85 -12.57 -7.16 5.73
N GLY A 86 -11.66 -8.13 5.65
CA GLY A 86 -11.21 -8.73 4.40
C GLY A 86 -10.34 -7.79 3.56
N LYS A 87 -10.15 -8.14 2.27
CA LYS A 87 -9.29 -7.40 1.35
C LYS A 87 -9.83 -6.00 1.03
N LEU A 88 -8.94 -5.02 0.98
CA LEU A 88 -9.21 -3.66 0.55
C LEU A 88 -8.93 -3.50 -0.95
N SER A 89 -9.63 -2.58 -1.60
CA SER A 89 -9.30 -2.21 -2.98
C SER A 89 -8.02 -1.37 -3.04
N ALA A 90 -7.36 -1.33 -4.21
CA ALA A 90 -6.18 -0.48 -4.45
C ALA A 90 -6.46 0.99 -4.13
N ASP A 91 -7.65 1.47 -4.43
CA ASP A 91 -8.06 2.85 -4.18
C ASP A 91 -8.21 3.14 -2.68
N ASN A 92 -8.77 2.20 -1.90
CA ASN A 92 -8.81 2.30 -0.44
C ASN A 92 -7.40 2.38 0.14
N TRP A 93 -6.48 1.52 -0.33
CA TRP A 93 -5.09 1.54 0.09
C TRP A 93 -4.40 2.86 -0.23
N ARG A 94 -4.64 3.41 -1.42
CA ARG A 94 -4.12 4.71 -1.81
C ARG A 94 -4.56 5.81 -0.84
N VAL A 95 -5.85 5.87 -0.52
CA VAL A 95 -6.41 6.86 0.42
C VAL A 95 -5.83 6.68 1.83
N ILE A 96 -5.74 5.46 2.32
CA ILE A 96 -5.16 5.16 3.63
C ILE A 96 -3.69 5.60 3.67
N CYS A 97 -2.89 5.20 2.68
CA CYS A 97 -1.46 5.45 2.63
C CYS A 97 -1.13 6.94 2.43
N THR A 98 -1.88 7.65 1.60
CA THR A 98 -1.53 9.02 1.22
C THR A 98 -2.26 10.10 2.02
N ILE A 99 -3.30 9.75 2.78
CA ILE A 99 -4.09 10.71 3.56
C ILE A 99 -4.14 10.32 5.05
N HIS A 100 -4.77 9.19 5.38
CA HIS A 100 -5.07 8.87 6.79
C HIS A 100 -3.81 8.56 7.62
N LEU A 101 -2.96 7.65 7.14
CA LEU A 101 -1.72 7.31 7.85
C LEU A 101 -0.77 8.51 8.01
N PRO A 102 -0.50 9.33 6.98
CA PRO A 102 0.32 10.52 7.15
C PRO A 102 -0.18 11.47 8.23
N ILE A 103 -1.50 11.77 8.25
CA ILE A 103 -2.10 12.66 9.24
C ILE A 103 -1.81 12.14 10.66
N THR A 104 -2.12 10.88 10.92
CA THR A 104 -1.96 10.29 12.25
C THR A 104 -0.50 10.12 12.63
N LEU A 105 0.33 9.56 11.74
CA LEU A 105 1.73 9.28 12.07
C LEU A 105 2.55 10.56 12.25
N ILE A 106 2.30 11.61 11.47
CA ILE A 106 2.94 12.92 11.69
C ILE A 106 2.52 13.49 13.05
N ARG A 107 1.24 13.39 13.42
CA ARG A 107 0.73 13.85 14.72
C ARG A 107 1.37 13.09 15.88
N LEU A 108 1.51 11.76 15.75
CA LEU A 108 2.05 10.91 16.83
C LEU A 108 3.57 10.94 16.89
N TRP A 109 4.25 10.90 15.73
CA TRP A 109 5.70 10.69 15.67
C TRP A 109 6.48 11.91 15.15
N GLY A 110 5.83 12.96 14.71
CA GLY A 110 6.50 14.11 14.10
C GLY A 110 7.46 14.86 15.03
N ARG A 111 7.30 14.71 16.36
CA ARG A 111 8.18 15.30 17.38
C ARG A 111 9.06 14.25 18.08
N GLU A 112 8.87 12.99 17.76
CA GLU A 112 9.65 11.89 18.34
C GLU A 112 11.05 11.84 17.74
N GLN A 113 11.98 11.22 18.48
CA GLN A 113 13.35 11.01 18.04
C GLN A 113 13.64 9.50 17.92
N GLY A 114 14.78 9.17 17.29
CA GLY A 114 15.24 7.80 17.17
C GLY A 114 14.40 6.97 16.16
N ARG A 115 14.07 5.72 16.55
CA ARG A 115 13.42 4.75 15.63
C ARG A 115 12.08 5.24 15.06
N LYS A 116 11.24 5.89 15.86
CA LYS A 116 9.94 6.39 15.38
C LYS A 116 10.09 7.47 14.30
N GLN A 117 11.08 8.34 14.47
CA GLN A 117 11.41 9.34 13.46
C GLN A 117 11.90 8.69 12.15
N GLN A 118 12.76 7.68 12.25
CA GLN A 118 13.26 6.95 11.08
C GLN A 118 12.13 6.21 10.35
N LEU A 119 11.23 5.55 11.10
CA LEU A 119 10.06 4.89 10.53
C LEU A 119 9.13 5.88 9.83
N LEU A 120 8.86 7.02 10.45
CA LEU A 120 8.06 8.08 9.84
C LEU A 120 8.71 8.60 8.56
N GLN A 121 10.01 8.89 8.57
CA GLN A 121 10.72 9.37 7.39
C GLN A 121 10.69 8.36 6.25
N ASN A 122 10.96 7.09 6.54
CA ASN A 122 10.91 6.02 5.55
C ASN A 122 9.49 5.87 4.96
N PHE A 123 8.47 5.93 5.81
CA PHE A 123 7.08 5.91 5.36
C PHE A 123 6.73 7.13 4.50
N MET A 124 7.20 8.33 4.84
CA MET A 124 6.96 9.55 4.04
C MET A 124 7.68 9.54 2.70
N ASP A 125 8.84 8.87 2.59
CA ASP A 125 9.49 8.63 1.32
C ASP A 125 8.61 7.76 0.41
N LEU A 126 8.00 6.68 0.95
CA LEU A 126 7.01 5.90 0.21
C LEU A 126 5.80 6.74 -0.22
N VAL A 127 5.21 7.49 0.71
CA VAL A 127 4.04 8.36 0.42
C VAL A 127 4.37 9.34 -0.72
N SER A 128 5.56 9.91 -0.70
CA SER A 128 6.03 10.83 -1.75
C SER A 128 6.17 10.14 -3.10
N ALA A 129 6.78 8.95 -3.13
CA ALA A 129 6.89 8.14 -4.34
C ALA A 129 5.49 7.77 -4.89
N VAL A 130 4.58 7.29 -4.03
CA VAL A 130 3.20 6.94 -4.41
C VAL A 130 2.45 8.14 -4.98
N ARG A 131 2.56 9.32 -4.37
CA ARG A 131 1.90 10.53 -4.87
C ARG A 131 2.41 10.92 -6.24
N ILE A 132 3.72 10.92 -6.45
CA ILE A 132 4.32 11.26 -7.75
C ILE A 132 3.90 10.24 -8.82
N ALA A 133 3.95 8.95 -8.51
CA ALA A 133 3.55 7.89 -9.44
C ALA A 133 2.09 8.00 -9.89
N ASN A 134 1.20 8.55 -9.05
CA ASN A 134 -0.22 8.75 -9.36
C ASN A 134 -0.54 10.10 -10.04
N MET A 135 0.45 10.92 -10.37
CA MET A 135 0.19 12.17 -11.09
C MET A 135 -0.27 11.90 -12.52
N HIS A 136 -1.20 12.72 -13.01
CA HIS A 136 -1.73 12.61 -14.37
C HIS A 136 -0.76 13.10 -15.45
N VAL A 137 0.27 13.82 -15.06
CA VAL A 137 1.34 14.31 -15.93
C VAL A 137 2.66 13.83 -15.36
N SER A 138 3.56 13.35 -16.19
CA SER A 138 4.94 13.03 -15.82
C SER A 138 5.90 13.98 -16.50
N SER A 139 6.87 14.45 -15.74
CA SER A 139 8.00 15.25 -16.22
C SER A 139 9.30 14.61 -15.75
N LYS A 140 10.42 14.96 -16.40
CA LYS A 140 11.71 14.44 -15.96
C LYS A 140 11.98 14.71 -14.48
N ASN A 141 11.70 15.91 -13.99
CA ASN A 141 11.91 16.26 -12.58
C ASN A 141 11.06 15.39 -11.63
N GLN A 142 9.82 15.06 -12.02
CA GLN A 142 8.95 14.19 -11.24
C GLN A 142 9.46 12.75 -11.25
N ILE A 143 9.94 12.26 -12.40
CA ILE A 143 10.52 10.92 -12.51
C ILE A 143 11.80 10.82 -11.66
N ASP A 144 12.68 11.81 -11.72
CA ASP A 144 13.90 11.85 -10.91
C ASP A 144 13.57 11.92 -9.40
N ALA A 145 12.55 12.68 -9.02
CA ALA A 145 12.06 12.74 -7.64
C ALA A 145 11.45 11.39 -7.21
N TYR A 146 10.64 10.74 -8.06
CA TYR A 146 10.12 9.40 -7.79
C TYR A 146 11.25 8.41 -7.53
N ASN A 147 12.24 8.34 -8.41
CA ASN A 147 13.38 7.45 -8.30
C ASN A 147 14.15 7.68 -6.99
N THR A 148 14.33 8.95 -6.62
CA THR A 148 14.98 9.32 -5.35
C THR A 148 14.20 8.80 -4.15
N TYR A 149 12.89 9.04 -4.09
CA TYR A 149 12.07 8.63 -2.94
C TYR A 149 11.91 7.12 -2.84
N ILE A 150 11.67 6.42 -3.96
CA ILE A 150 11.52 4.96 -3.93
C ILE A 150 12.81 4.25 -3.56
N PHE A 151 13.97 4.75 -4.01
CA PHE A 151 15.25 4.22 -3.64
C PHE A 151 15.54 4.40 -2.15
N ARG A 152 15.29 5.60 -1.60
CA ARG A 152 15.45 5.89 -0.17
C ARG A 152 14.54 5.03 0.68
N TYR A 153 13.28 4.86 0.26
CA TYR A 153 12.35 3.97 0.94
C TYR A 153 12.85 2.53 1.01
N ILE A 154 13.28 1.95 -0.12
CA ILE A 154 13.76 0.56 -0.16
C ILE A 154 15.09 0.39 0.59
N ALA A 155 15.99 1.36 0.51
CA ALA A 155 17.23 1.35 1.31
C ALA A 155 16.91 1.39 2.81
N GLY A 156 15.99 2.26 3.21
CA GLY A 156 15.54 2.36 4.61
C GLY A 156 14.85 1.10 5.12
N LEU A 157 14.13 0.34 4.27
CA LEU A 157 13.55 -0.94 4.67
C LEU A 157 14.62 -1.93 5.14
N LYS A 158 15.76 -2.03 4.45
CA LYS A 158 16.85 -2.92 4.84
C LYS A 158 17.49 -2.56 6.17
N GLU A 159 17.52 -1.27 6.50
CA GLU A 159 18.08 -0.77 7.77
C GLU A 159 17.07 -0.93 8.92
N LEU A 160 15.80 -0.64 8.68
CA LEU A 160 14.76 -0.65 9.70
C LEU A 160 14.21 -2.04 9.99
N TYR A 161 14.29 -2.94 8.99
CA TYR A 161 13.75 -4.31 9.05
C TYR A 161 14.78 -5.31 8.51
N PRO A 162 15.92 -5.52 9.21
CA PRO A 162 17.02 -6.34 8.71
C PRO A 162 16.66 -7.83 8.53
N ASP A 163 15.69 -8.31 9.30
CA ASP A 163 15.21 -9.70 9.24
C ASP A 163 14.19 -9.95 8.12
N GLU A 164 13.75 -8.89 7.44
CA GLU A 164 12.72 -8.99 6.42
C GLU A 164 13.30 -9.07 5.00
N SER A 165 12.73 -9.94 4.18
CA SER A 165 13.11 -10.06 2.78
C SER A 165 12.46 -8.97 1.92
N ILE A 166 13.21 -8.41 0.99
CA ILE A 166 12.66 -7.49 -0.01
C ILE A 166 11.77 -8.26 -0.98
N ALA A 167 10.49 -7.91 -1.05
CA ALA A 167 9.56 -8.55 -1.97
C ALA A 167 9.87 -8.19 -3.43
N PRO A 168 9.57 -9.10 -4.41
CA PRO A 168 9.77 -8.82 -5.83
C PRO A 168 9.09 -7.53 -6.31
N THR A 169 7.98 -7.14 -5.68
CA THR A 169 7.25 -5.90 -5.97
C THR A 169 8.06 -4.64 -5.66
N HIS A 170 8.93 -4.66 -4.64
CA HIS A 170 9.83 -3.55 -4.36
C HIS A 170 10.86 -3.39 -5.49
N HIS A 171 11.38 -4.52 -6.02
CA HIS A 171 12.26 -4.48 -7.18
C HIS A 171 11.55 -3.89 -8.41
N THR A 172 10.31 -4.32 -8.67
CA THR A 172 9.51 -3.77 -9.77
C THR A 172 9.28 -2.26 -9.63
N ALA A 173 9.12 -1.76 -8.40
CA ALA A 173 8.97 -0.34 -8.13
C ALA A 173 10.15 0.51 -8.59
N LEU A 174 11.37 -0.02 -8.48
CA LEU A 174 12.57 0.70 -8.93
C LEU A 174 12.56 0.98 -10.44
N HIS A 175 11.86 0.16 -11.24
CA HIS A 175 11.75 0.33 -12.67
C HIS A 175 10.60 1.24 -13.13
N LEU A 176 9.73 1.67 -12.21
CA LEU A 176 8.57 2.47 -12.58
C LEU A 176 8.96 3.83 -13.19
N GLY A 177 10.05 4.44 -12.72
CA GLY A 177 10.57 5.67 -13.30
C GLY A 177 10.96 5.52 -14.78
N ASP A 178 11.62 4.42 -15.14
CA ASP A 178 11.98 4.10 -16.53
C ASP A 178 10.72 3.91 -17.38
N ILE A 179 9.73 3.22 -16.84
CA ILE A 179 8.45 3.00 -17.52
C ILE A 179 7.69 4.31 -17.74
N GLN A 180 7.65 5.19 -16.73
CA GLN A 180 7.04 6.50 -16.88
C GLN A 180 7.78 7.37 -17.92
N SER A 181 9.09 7.20 -18.03
CA SER A 181 9.89 7.89 -19.06
C SER A 181 9.56 7.41 -20.48
N LEU A 182 9.28 6.11 -20.65
CA LEU A 182 9.02 5.49 -21.95
C LEU A 182 7.55 5.60 -22.38
N PHE A 183 6.62 5.47 -21.43
CA PHE A 183 5.19 5.29 -21.71
C PHE A 183 4.30 6.39 -21.12
N GLY A 184 4.89 7.37 -20.42
CA GLY A 184 4.14 8.45 -19.77
C GLY A 184 3.57 8.04 -18.40
N PRO A 185 2.58 8.79 -17.88
CA PRO A 185 2.02 8.59 -16.55
C PRO A 185 1.41 7.20 -16.37
N VAL A 186 1.52 6.63 -15.17
CA VAL A 186 1.07 5.25 -14.87
C VAL A 186 -0.38 5.00 -15.28
N HIS A 187 -1.29 5.95 -15.03
CA HIS A 187 -2.71 5.78 -15.34
C HIS A 187 -3.00 5.66 -16.85
N SER A 188 -2.11 6.14 -17.73
CA SER A 188 -2.32 6.04 -19.18
C SER A 188 -2.08 4.62 -19.73
N HIS A 189 -1.42 3.76 -18.96
CA HIS A 189 -1.08 2.39 -19.37
C HIS A 189 -1.44 1.32 -18.34
N THR A 190 -2.24 1.67 -17.31
CA THR A 190 -2.76 0.68 -16.35
C THR A 190 -3.86 -0.17 -16.94
N ALA A 191 -3.96 -1.43 -16.46
CA ALA A 191 -5.01 -2.35 -16.89
C ALA A 191 -6.41 -1.98 -16.36
N SER A 192 -6.53 -1.06 -15.42
CA SER A 192 -7.80 -0.72 -14.75
C SER A 192 -8.89 -0.21 -15.72
N PHE A 193 -8.49 0.45 -16.81
CA PHE A 193 -9.41 0.83 -17.88
C PHE A 193 -10.00 -0.41 -18.58
N TYR A 194 -9.14 -1.35 -18.97
CA TYR A 194 -9.55 -2.58 -19.64
C TYR A 194 -10.37 -3.49 -18.70
N GLU A 195 -10.04 -3.55 -17.43
CA GLU A 195 -10.79 -4.32 -16.42
C GLU A 195 -12.22 -3.77 -16.24
N ARG A 196 -12.40 -2.44 -16.26
CA ARG A 196 -13.74 -1.83 -16.24
C ARG A 196 -14.55 -2.21 -17.46
N TYR A 197 -13.94 -2.21 -18.65
CA TYR A 197 -14.62 -2.64 -19.90
C TYR A 197 -14.96 -4.13 -19.86
N ILE A 198 -14.04 -4.98 -19.40
CA ILE A 198 -14.30 -6.41 -19.25
C ILE A 198 -15.45 -6.64 -18.26
N ASN A 199 -15.47 -5.94 -17.12
CA ASN A 199 -16.57 -6.01 -16.16
C ASN A 199 -17.89 -5.51 -16.75
N PHE A 200 -17.87 -4.47 -17.59
CA PHE A 200 -19.05 -4.01 -18.31
C PHE A 200 -19.57 -5.11 -19.26
N PHE A 201 -18.70 -5.72 -20.06
CA PHE A 201 -19.09 -6.82 -20.96
C PHE A 201 -19.61 -8.05 -20.21
N HIS A 202 -19.03 -8.39 -19.06
CA HIS A 202 -19.52 -9.49 -18.23
C HIS A 202 -20.92 -9.24 -17.65
N ARG A 203 -21.33 -7.99 -17.50
CA ARG A 203 -22.68 -7.61 -17.01
C ARG A 203 -23.73 -7.53 -18.12
N LEU A 204 -23.30 -7.53 -19.39
CA LEU A 204 -24.24 -7.60 -20.50
C LEU A 204 -24.90 -8.98 -20.50
N ASN A 205 -26.22 -9.00 -20.49
CA ASN A 205 -27.02 -10.22 -20.66
C ASN A 205 -26.81 -10.78 -22.07
N THR A 206 -25.74 -11.54 -22.25
CA THR A 206 -25.58 -12.36 -23.46
C THR A 206 -26.40 -13.62 -23.24
N ASN A 207 -27.37 -13.87 -24.12
CA ASN A 207 -28.13 -15.12 -24.11
C ASN A 207 -27.26 -16.27 -24.62
N LYS A 208 -26.20 -16.62 -23.96
CA LYS A 208 -25.27 -17.78 -24.08
C LYS A 208 -25.50 -18.80 -25.23
N LYS A 209 -26.33 -18.43 -26.25
CA LYS A 209 -26.59 -19.19 -27.46
C LYS A 209 -25.77 -18.60 -28.59
N ILE A 210 -24.60 -19.16 -28.82
CA ILE A 210 -23.87 -18.99 -30.07
C ILE A 210 -24.70 -19.67 -31.12
N GLY A 211 -25.39 -18.90 -32.00
CA GLY A 211 -26.07 -19.47 -33.15
C GLY A 211 -27.49 -18.97 -33.49
N SER A 212 -28.07 -17.97 -32.79
CA SER A 212 -29.40 -17.47 -33.15
C SER A 212 -29.43 -16.14 -33.92
N LEU A 213 -28.34 -15.79 -34.59
CA LEU A 213 -28.22 -14.55 -35.37
C LEU A 213 -28.34 -14.76 -36.89
N PHE A 214 -28.72 -15.96 -37.33
CA PHE A 214 -29.00 -16.27 -38.76
C PHE A 214 -30.35 -16.97 -38.89
N HIS A 215 -31.44 -16.18 -38.82
CA HIS A 215 -32.69 -16.46 -39.48
C HIS A 215 -33.33 -15.15 -39.87
#